data_5a1d3f220fadf8fdbe93b453d18495d9
#
_entry.id   5a1d3f220fadf8fdbe93b453d18495d9
#
_cell.length_a   1.000
_cell.length_b   1.000
_cell.length_c   1.000
_cell.angle_alpha   90.00
_cell.angle_beta   90.00
_cell.angle_gamma   90.00
#
_symmetry.space_group_name_H-M   'P 1'
#
loop_
_entity.id
_entity.type
_entity.pdbx_description
1 polymer ?
#
loop_
_entity_poly.entity_id
_entity_poly.type
_entity_poly.pdbx_seq_one_letter_code
_entity_poly.pdbx_strand_id
1 'polypeptide(L)'
;MTLRSYKKRERSLSRGEAKSSNFWHWPKLVRWVAGPMVLLFVWQVAAQHFNQPWIFPTVSSVITQLAHPLRQHYASGSLASNTLISLLRVLLGFSLAAVVGVTLGIVMGSILFVRQVLEPVVELLRPLCPIAWLPFAIVVFKLRTLPQLFGIQYSRTIFDQVQLGMVFVIFVGGFFPVLTNTLDGVAGVRRNYLLLAQTLGASRRQIFVHVYVPAALPMILTGLRQGIGLSWFVIIAAEMMTGSDSGIGYLLMYASDNSAMDIVIAAMLIIGAIGALLALFMRRIMFSFVNWRGKEV
;
A
#
# COMPACT_ATOMS: atom_id res chain seq x y z
N MET A 1 57.14 28.15 -21.69
CA MET A 1 55.67 28.35 -21.60
C MET A 1 55.35 28.27 -20.11
N THR A 2 55.10 29.39 -19.44
CA THR A 2 55.25 29.52 -18.00
C THR A 2 53.93 29.21 -17.26
N LEU A 3 54.07 28.57 -16.06
CA LEU A 3 52.98 28.22 -15.12
C LEU A 3 51.94 29.35 -14.87
N ARG A 4 52.30 30.59 -15.21
CA ARG A 4 51.40 31.77 -15.11
C ARG A 4 50.30 31.81 -16.18
N SER A 5 50.52 31.26 -17.37
CA SER A 5 49.57 31.21 -18.47
C SER A 5 48.51 30.11 -18.21
N TYR A 6 48.87 29.03 -17.54
CA TYR A 6 47.96 27.94 -17.20
C TYR A 6 46.94 28.36 -16.12
N LYS A 7 47.37 29.02 -15.04
CA LYS A 7 46.48 29.57 -13.99
C LYS A 7 45.51 30.64 -14.49
N LYS A 8 45.89 31.38 -15.53
CA LYS A 8 45.01 32.41 -16.10
C LYS A 8 43.89 31.78 -16.95
N ARG A 9 44.15 30.65 -17.60
CA ARG A 9 43.19 29.93 -18.41
C ARG A 9 42.17 29.16 -17.55
N GLU A 10 42.59 28.58 -16.41
CA GLU A 10 41.67 27.97 -15.45
C GLU A 10 40.70 28.96 -14.82
N ARG A 11 41.19 30.19 -14.50
CA ARG A 11 40.33 31.26 -13.96
C ARG A 11 39.35 31.83 -14.99
N SER A 12 39.63 31.74 -16.28
CA SER A 12 38.69 32.15 -17.32
C SER A 12 37.60 31.10 -17.60
N LEU A 13 37.94 29.81 -17.45
CA LEU A 13 36.98 28.69 -17.59
C LEU A 13 36.04 28.64 -16.40
N SER A 14 36.56 28.83 -15.16
CA SER A 14 35.71 28.85 -13.95
C SER A 14 34.77 30.07 -13.85
N ARG A 15 35.07 31.17 -14.54
CA ARG A 15 34.17 32.33 -14.65
C ARG A 15 33.08 32.20 -15.71
N GLY A 16 33.26 31.33 -16.71
CA GLY A 16 32.27 31.08 -17.77
C GLY A 16 31.13 30.15 -17.31
N GLU A 17 31.43 29.21 -16.40
CA GLU A 17 30.40 28.26 -15.91
C GLU A 17 29.50 28.83 -14.82
N ALA A 18 29.89 29.93 -14.16
CA ALA A 18 29.13 30.57 -13.08
C ALA A 18 27.95 31.44 -13.50
N LYS A 19 27.67 31.57 -14.82
CA LYS A 19 26.68 32.55 -15.32
C LYS A 19 25.40 31.95 -15.90
N SER A 20 25.23 30.61 -15.89
CA SER A 20 24.03 29.96 -16.49
C SER A 20 23.03 29.35 -15.48
N SER A 21 23.19 29.54 -14.17
CA SER A 21 22.32 28.89 -13.18
C SER A 21 21.36 29.80 -12.42
N ASN A 22 21.21 31.08 -12.81
CA ASN A 22 20.39 32.03 -12.05
C ASN A 22 18.93 32.17 -12.51
N PHE A 23 18.42 31.26 -13.35
CA PHE A 23 17.07 31.47 -13.93
C PHE A 23 15.93 30.78 -13.14
N TRP A 24 16.18 30.04 -12.02
CA TRP A 24 15.11 29.29 -11.33
C TRP A 24 15.22 29.30 -9.80
N HIS A 25 15.28 30.49 -9.19
CA HIS A 25 15.12 30.63 -7.72
C HIS A 25 13.65 30.84 -7.31
N TRP A 26 12.76 30.05 -7.86
CA TRP A 26 11.44 29.97 -7.28
C TRP A 26 11.53 29.24 -5.95
N PRO A 27 10.92 29.76 -4.86
CA PRO A 27 10.94 29.07 -3.57
C PRO A 27 10.43 27.64 -3.75
N LYS A 28 11.07 26.68 -3.08
CA LYS A 28 10.76 25.25 -3.22
C LYS A 28 9.24 24.99 -3.16
N LEU A 29 8.53 25.75 -2.33
CA LEU A 29 7.08 25.69 -2.17
C LEU A 29 6.33 25.98 -3.48
N VAL A 30 6.76 27.00 -4.25
CA VAL A 30 6.09 27.37 -5.52
C VAL A 30 6.22 26.25 -6.55
N ARG A 31 7.38 25.57 -6.63
CA ARG A 31 7.58 24.43 -7.54
C ARG A 31 6.71 23.24 -7.18
N TRP A 32 6.49 23.00 -5.88
CA TRP A 32 5.64 21.91 -5.41
C TRP A 32 4.15 22.16 -5.66
N VAL A 33 3.73 23.43 -5.63
CA VAL A 33 2.33 23.81 -5.82
C VAL A 33 2.00 24.11 -7.29
N ALA A 34 2.96 24.65 -8.06
CA ALA A 34 2.73 25.02 -9.47
C ALA A 34 2.33 23.83 -10.35
N GLY A 35 2.97 22.66 -10.18
CA GLY A 35 2.64 21.45 -10.96
C GLY A 35 1.17 21.01 -10.80
N PRO A 36 0.70 20.75 -9.57
CA PRO A 36 -0.71 20.43 -9.34
C PRO A 36 -1.69 21.53 -9.80
N MET A 37 -1.34 22.80 -9.60
CA MET A 37 -2.21 23.92 -10.04
C MET A 37 -2.34 23.99 -11.55
N VAL A 38 -1.24 23.81 -12.30
CA VAL A 38 -1.28 23.76 -13.78
C VAL A 38 -2.14 22.58 -14.25
N LEU A 39 -1.99 21.42 -13.61
CA LEU A 39 -2.78 20.23 -13.95
C LEU A 39 -4.28 20.44 -13.71
N LEU A 40 -4.66 21.03 -12.56
CA LEU A 40 -6.05 21.38 -12.27
C LEU A 40 -6.61 22.43 -13.24
N PHE A 41 -5.80 23.41 -13.63
CA PHE A 41 -6.19 24.41 -14.60
C PHE A 41 -6.43 23.80 -15.98
N VAL A 42 -5.49 22.98 -16.47
CA VAL A 42 -5.63 22.27 -17.75
C VAL A 42 -6.86 21.38 -17.74
N TRP A 43 -7.09 20.65 -16.62
CA TRP A 43 -8.30 19.84 -16.46
C TRP A 43 -9.57 20.70 -16.56
N GLN A 44 -9.65 21.81 -15.81
CA GLN A 44 -10.83 22.67 -15.81
C GLN A 44 -11.12 23.25 -17.23
N VAL A 45 -10.08 23.71 -17.94
CA VAL A 45 -10.21 24.22 -19.31
C VAL A 45 -10.67 23.12 -20.26
N ALA A 46 -10.08 21.94 -20.17
CA ALA A 46 -10.48 20.78 -20.97
C ALA A 46 -11.94 20.39 -20.71
N ALA A 47 -12.37 20.33 -19.43
CA ALA A 47 -13.74 20.00 -19.07
C ALA A 47 -14.75 21.02 -19.64
N GLN A 48 -14.41 22.30 -19.63
CA GLN A 48 -15.25 23.34 -20.22
C GLN A 48 -15.28 23.28 -21.76
N HIS A 49 -14.15 22.93 -22.38
CA HIS A 49 -14.07 22.82 -23.84
C HIS A 49 -14.89 21.62 -24.37
N PHE A 50 -14.80 20.45 -23.72
CA PHE A 50 -15.56 19.26 -24.11
C PHE A 50 -17.05 19.39 -23.82
N ASN A 51 -17.44 20.18 -22.82
CA ASN A 51 -18.83 20.43 -22.39
C ASN A 51 -19.70 19.16 -22.28
N GLN A 52 -19.10 18.06 -21.87
CA GLN A 52 -19.72 16.75 -21.69
C GLN A 52 -19.46 16.24 -20.26
N PRO A 53 -20.25 16.67 -19.25
CA PRO A 53 -19.99 16.35 -17.85
C PRO A 53 -20.05 14.86 -17.53
N TRP A 54 -20.77 14.06 -18.31
CA TRP A 54 -20.84 12.60 -18.17
C TRP A 54 -19.58 11.86 -18.65
N ILE A 55 -18.69 12.50 -19.41
CA ILE A 55 -17.38 11.96 -19.83
C ILE A 55 -16.26 12.63 -19.06
N PHE A 56 -16.30 13.96 -18.97
CA PHE A 56 -15.25 14.75 -18.38
C PHE A 56 -15.81 15.84 -17.45
N PRO A 57 -15.99 15.52 -16.14
CA PRO A 57 -16.61 16.43 -15.18
C PRO A 57 -15.68 17.62 -14.87
N THR A 58 -16.26 18.71 -14.43
CA THR A 58 -15.51 19.89 -13.99
C THR A 58 -14.89 19.64 -12.61
N VAL A 59 -13.78 20.35 -12.31
CA VAL A 59 -13.15 20.29 -10.99
C VAL A 59 -14.13 20.68 -9.88
N SER A 60 -15.02 21.64 -10.13
CA SER A 60 -16.02 22.08 -9.17
C SER A 60 -17.04 21.00 -8.83
N SER A 61 -17.51 20.19 -9.80
CA SER A 61 -18.45 19.09 -9.52
C SER A 61 -17.79 18.01 -8.65
N VAL A 62 -16.52 17.66 -8.93
CA VAL A 62 -15.76 16.70 -8.14
C VAL A 62 -15.55 17.20 -6.70
N ILE A 63 -15.17 18.49 -6.53
CA ILE A 63 -15.02 19.10 -5.20
C ILE A 63 -16.35 19.07 -4.43
N THR A 64 -17.47 19.30 -5.09
CA THR A 64 -18.79 19.22 -4.44
C THR A 64 -19.08 17.83 -3.92
N GLN A 65 -18.73 16.77 -4.67
CA GLN A 65 -18.88 15.38 -4.19
C GLN A 65 -17.96 15.08 -2.99
N LEU A 66 -16.73 15.57 -3.01
CA LEU A 66 -15.78 15.42 -1.91
C LEU A 66 -16.18 16.22 -0.66
N ALA A 67 -16.82 17.39 -0.84
CA ALA A 67 -17.31 18.21 0.25
C ALA A 67 -18.52 17.61 0.99
N HIS A 68 -19.29 16.74 0.30
CA HIS A 68 -20.48 16.09 0.86
C HIS A 68 -20.34 14.55 0.86
N PRO A 69 -19.37 13.96 1.58
CA PRO A 69 -19.03 12.54 1.50
C PRO A 69 -20.12 11.63 2.07
N LEU A 70 -21.07 12.20 2.86
CA LEU A 70 -22.22 11.47 3.43
C LEU A 70 -23.45 11.48 2.52
N ARG A 71 -23.42 12.21 1.40
CA ARG A 71 -24.50 12.22 0.45
C ARG A 71 -24.73 10.81 -0.09
N GLN A 72 -25.97 10.35 -0.05
CA GLN A 72 -26.38 9.06 -0.60
C GLN A 72 -26.37 9.12 -2.13
N HIS A 73 -25.69 8.18 -2.75
CA HIS A 73 -25.63 8.02 -4.18
C HIS A 73 -26.42 6.79 -4.58
N TYR A 74 -27.69 6.97 -4.90
CA TYR A 74 -28.61 5.89 -5.29
C TYR A 74 -28.59 4.71 -4.29
N ALA A 75 -28.77 3.49 -4.78
CA ALA A 75 -28.73 2.28 -3.96
C ALA A 75 -27.31 1.90 -3.45
N SER A 76 -26.26 2.57 -3.96
CA SER A 76 -24.87 2.23 -3.64
C SER A 76 -24.33 2.84 -2.34
N GLY A 77 -25.14 3.63 -1.61
CA GLY A 77 -24.71 4.27 -0.38
C GLY A 77 -23.91 5.56 -0.57
N SER A 78 -23.19 6.00 0.46
CA SER A 78 -22.38 7.22 0.41
C SER A 78 -20.89 6.93 0.17
N LEU A 79 -20.12 7.95 -0.27
CA LEU A 79 -18.66 7.87 -0.41
C LEU A 79 -18.00 7.45 0.92
N ALA A 80 -18.43 8.04 2.04
CA ALA A 80 -17.85 7.75 3.35
C ALA A 80 -18.15 6.32 3.81
N SER A 81 -19.40 5.83 3.67
CA SER A 81 -19.77 4.48 4.09
C SER A 81 -19.03 3.41 3.29
N ASN A 82 -18.97 3.55 1.97
CA ASN A 82 -18.25 2.62 1.10
C ASN A 82 -16.75 2.61 1.39
N THR A 83 -16.16 3.78 1.62
CA THR A 83 -14.74 3.89 2.02
C THR A 83 -14.45 3.17 3.33
N LEU A 84 -15.33 3.35 4.33
CA LEU A 84 -15.17 2.70 5.63
C LEU A 84 -15.26 1.18 5.53
N ILE A 85 -16.18 0.67 4.72
CA ILE A 85 -16.33 -0.78 4.48
C ILE A 85 -15.07 -1.35 3.83
N SER A 86 -14.56 -0.73 2.77
CA SER A 86 -13.32 -1.17 2.11
C SER A 86 -12.15 -1.15 3.09
N LEU A 87 -12.01 -0.10 3.91
CA LEU A 87 -10.96 0.02 4.91
C LEU A 87 -11.06 -1.09 5.97
N LEU A 88 -12.26 -1.39 6.47
CA LEU A 88 -12.48 -2.48 7.42
C LEU A 88 -12.09 -3.85 6.84
N ARG A 89 -12.49 -4.13 5.58
CA ARG A 89 -12.10 -5.35 4.87
C ARG A 89 -10.58 -5.48 4.76
N VAL A 90 -9.90 -4.38 4.38
CA VAL A 90 -8.43 -4.35 4.29
C VAL A 90 -7.78 -4.59 5.65
N LEU A 91 -8.24 -3.91 6.69
CA LEU A 91 -7.66 -4.08 8.03
C LEU A 91 -7.80 -5.52 8.52
N LEU A 92 -8.95 -6.17 8.30
CA LEU A 92 -9.16 -7.57 8.69
C LEU A 92 -8.29 -8.53 7.86
N GLY A 93 -8.34 -8.45 6.52
CA GLY A 93 -7.58 -9.34 5.66
C GLY A 93 -6.07 -9.16 5.80
N PHE A 94 -5.61 -7.91 5.89
CA PHE A 94 -4.20 -7.61 6.09
C PHE A 94 -3.70 -7.98 7.49
N SER A 95 -4.49 -7.79 8.55
CA SER A 95 -4.10 -8.24 9.89
C SER A 95 -3.87 -9.75 9.93
N LEU A 96 -4.75 -10.52 9.29
CA LEU A 96 -4.58 -11.96 9.15
C LEU A 96 -3.31 -12.29 8.34
N ALA A 97 -3.08 -11.59 7.22
CA ALA A 97 -1.88 -11.74 6.40
C ALA A 97 -0.60 -11.41 7.17
N ALA A 98 -0.62 -10.35 7.98
CA ALA A 98 0.50 -9.94 8.80
C ALA A 98 0.84 -10.98 9.87
N VAL A 99 -0.17 -11.46 10.62
CA VAL A 99 0.04 -12.47 11.67
C VAL A 99 0.58 -13.77 11.08
N VAL A 100 -0.10 -14.32 10.05
CA VAL A 100 0.29 -15.59 9.43
C VAL A 100 1.59 -15.46 8.67
N GLY A 101 1.77 -14.39 7.90
CA GLY A 101 2.97 -14.16 7.07
C GLY A 101 4.22 -13.93 7.91
N VAL A 102 4.13 -13.13 8.99
CA VAL A 102 5.27 -12.93 9.91
C VAL A 102 5.60 -14.22 10.65
N THR A 103 4.60 -14.90 11.21
CA THR A 103 4.83 -16.14 11.96
C THR A 103 5.46 -17.21 11.08
N LEU A 104 4.88 -17.46 9.89
CA LEU A 104 5.39 -18.46 8.96
C LEU A 104 6.76 -18.06 8.40
N GLY A 105 6.99 -16.79 8.09
CA GLY A 105 8.27 -16.29 7.63
C GLY A 105 9.39 -16.45 8.66
N ILE A 106 9.09 -16.21 9.93
CA ILE A 106 10.05 -16.46 11.03
C ILE A 106 10.34 -17.96 11.15
N VAL A 107 9.32 -18.81 11.13
CA VAL A 107 9.49 -20.27 11.23
C VAL A 107 10.31 -20.82 10.06
N MET A 108 9.99 -20.44 8.83
CA MET A 108 10.75 -20.82 7.64
C MET A 108 12.18 -20.28 7.66
N GLY A 109 12.38 -19.04 8.13
CA GLY A 109 13.71 -18.45 8.21
C GLY A 109 14.61 -19.03 9.28
N SER A 110 14.04 -19.57 10.37
CA SER A 110 14.78 -20.14 11.50
C SER A 110 14.96 -21.65 11.40
N ILE A 111 14.07 -22.39 10.72
CA ILE A 111 14.08 -23.85 10.62
C ILE A 111 14.28 -24.28 9.19
N LEU A 112 15.51 -24.77 8.87
CA LEU A 112 15.89 -25.16 7.49
C LEU A 112 14.96 -26.22 6.89
N PHE A 113 14.54 -27.21 7.68
CA PHE A 113 13.63 -28.26 7.20
C PHE A 113 12.28 -27.68 6.74
N VAL A 114 11.69 -26.78 7.54
CA VAL A 114 10.41 -26.14 7.19
C VAL A 114 10.57 -25.28 5.94
N ARG A 115 11.70 -24.58 5.83
CA ARG A 115 12.02 -23.79 4.65
C ARG A 115 12.07 -24.68 3.39
N GLN A 116 12.85 -25.77 3.40
CA GLN A 116 13.00 -26.67 2.27
C GLN A 116 11.69 -27.28 1.78
N VAL A 117 10.76 -27.56 2.71
CA VAL A 117 9.44 -28.13 2.38
C VAL A 117 8.48 -27.07 1.81
N LEU A 118 8.44 -25.88 2.41
CA LEU A 118 7.44 -24.87 2.06
C LEU A 118 7.88 -23.87 0.96
N GLU A 119 9.18 -23.65 0.81
CA GLU A 119 9.72 -22.68 -0.17
C GLU A 119 9.26 -23.00 -1.61
N PRO A 120 9.29 -24.27 -2.10
CA PRO A 120 8.79 -24.59 -3.43
C PRO A 120 7.30 -24.27 -3.62
N VAL A 121 6.50 -24.50 -2.57
CA VAL A 121 5.06 -24.18 -2.60
C VAL A 121 4.83 -22.68 -2.63
N VAL A 122 5.57 -21.92 -1.82
CA VAL A 122 5.51 -20.45 -1.82
C VAL A 122 5.92 -19.88 -3.16
N GLU A 123 7.01 -20.36 -3.75
CA GLU A 123 7.49 -19.91 -5.07
C GLU A 123 6.50 -20.21 -6.19
N LEU A 124 5.80 -21.34 -6.12
CA LEU A 124 4.76 -21.71 -7.09
C LEU A 124 3.53 -20.79 -6.98
N LEU A 125 3.11 -20.46 -5.75
CA LEU A 125 1.89 -19.70 -5.51
C LEU A 125 2.10 -18.18 -5.57
N ARG A 126 3.29 -17.69 -5.26
CA ARG A 126 3.63 -16.25 -5.21
C ARG A 126 3.36 -15.49 -6.51
N PRO A 127 3.68 -16.02 -7.72
CA PRO A 127 3.43 -15.30 -8.98
C PRO A 127 1.95 -15.23 -9.36
N LEU A 128 1.06 -15.94 -8.68
CA LEU A 128 -0.37 -15.87 -8.95
C LEU A 128 -0.91 -14.50 -8.52
N CYS A 129 -1.56 -13.81 -9.46
CA CYS A 129 -2.21 -12.54 -9.16
C CYS A 129 -3.28 -12.75 -8.07
N PRO A 130 -3.27 -11.98 -6.97
CA PRO A 130 -4.24 -12.15 -5.89
C PRO A 130 -5.70 -12.09 -6.33
N ILE A 131 -6.03 -11.26 -7.33
CA ILE A 131 -7.40 -11.16 -7.87
C ILE A 131 -7.84 -12.45 -8.56
N ALA A 132 -6.91 -13.23 -9.13
CA ALA A 132 -7.24 -14.50 -9.75
C ALA A 132 -7.80 -15.54 -8.75
N TRP A 133 -7.59 -15.33 -7.46
CA TRP A 133 -8.18 -16.15 -6.40
C TRP A 133 -9.65 -15.80 -6.10
N LEU A 134 -10.19 -14.70 -6.64
CA LEU A 134 -11.54 -14.25 -6.34
C LEU A 134 -12.64 -15.27 -6.75
N PRO A 135 -12.62 -15.87 -7.95
CA PRO A 135 -13.60 -16.91 -8.30
C PRO A 135 -13.53 -18.12 -7.36
N PHE A 136 -12.33 -18.56 -7.02
CA PHE A 136 -12.13 -19.63 -6.04
C PHE A 136 -12.69 -19.24 -4.66
N ALA A 137 -12.41 -18.03 -4.19
CA ALA A 137 -12.90 -17.52 -2.93
C ALA A 137 -14.45 -17.47 -2.89
N ILE A 138 -15.08 -17.03 -3.97
CA ILE A 138 -16.56 -17.00 -4.08
C ILE A 138 -17.14 -18.41 -4.00
N VAL A 139 -16.54 -19.40 -4.64
CA VAL A 139 -17.01 -20.78 -4.60
C VAL A 139 -16.86 -21.40 -3.21
N VAL A 140 -15.71 -21.18 -2.56
CA VAL A 140 -15.39 -21.77 -1.24
C VAL A 140 -16.18 -21.09 -0.12
N PHE A 141 -16.13 -19.77 -0.05
CA PHE A 141 -16.75 -19.00 1.04
C PHE A 141 -18.22 -18.66 0.73
N LYS A 142 -18.63 -18.84 -0.55
CA LYS A 142 -19.92 -18.32 -1.05
C LYS A 142 -19.96 -16.80 -0.80
N LEU A 143 -21.12 -16.21 -0.64
CA LEU A 143 -21.28 -14.81 -0.24
C LEU A 143 -21.42 -14.64 1.28
N ARG A 144 -20.84 -15.58 2.05
CA ARG A 144 -20.92 -15.53 3.52
C ARG A 144 -20.19 -14.30 4.06
N THR A 145 -20.82 -13.68 5.05
CA THR A 145 -20.28 -12.53 5.75
C THR A 145 -19.68 -12.92 7.10
N LEU A 146 -18.92 -12.01 7.69
CA LEU A 146 -18.22 -12.27 8.96
C LEU A 146 -19.16 -12.71 10.09
N PRO A 147 -20.35 -12.11 10.34
CA PRO A 147 -21.28 -12.57 11.39
C PRO A 147 -21.79 -13.99 11.18
N GLN A 148 -21.93 -14.43 9.94
CA GLN A 148 -22.42 -15.78 9.61
C GLN A 148 -21.43 -16.88 10.02
N LEU A 149 -20.14 -16.57 10.20
CA LEU A 149 -19.17 -17.49 10.81
C LEU A 149 -19.52 -17.85 12.25
N PHE A 150 -20.15 -16.92 12.97
CA PHE A 150 -20.56 -17.09 14.36
C PHE A 150 -22.02 -17.52 14.50
N GLY A 151 -22.66 -17.98 13.40
CA GLY A 151 -24.07 -18.41 13.41
C GLY A 151 -25.10 -17.29 13.44
N ILE A 152 -24.68 -16.02 13.31
CA ILE A 152 -25.55 -14.86 13.29
C ILE A 152 -25.95 -14.62 11.84
N GLN A 153 -27.20 -14.90 11.48
CA GLN A 153 -27.68 -14.76 10.09
C GLN A 153 -27.72 -13.30 9.62
N TYR A 154 -28.04 -12.38 10.55
CA TYR A 154 -28.14 -10.95 10.25
C TYR A 154 -27.90 -10.12 11.51
N SER A 155 -26.82 -9.34 11.54
CA SER A 155 -26.43 -8.56 12.71
C SER A 155 -26.87 -7.08 12.66
N ARG A 156 -27.38 -6.61 11.52
CA ARG A 156 -27.68 -5.19 11.23
C ARG A 156 -26.51 -4.25 11.50
N THR A 157 -25.30 -4.76 11.37
CA THR A 157 -24.06 -4.03 11.58
C THR A 157 -23.28 -3.89 10.27
N ILE A 158 -22.28 -3.03 10.26
CA ILE A 158 -21.36 -2.85 9.13
C ILE A 158 -20.62 -4.16 8.76
N PHE A 159 -20.52 -5.10 9.71
CA PHE A 159 -19.89 -6.39 9.49
C PHE A 159 -20.68 -7.33 8.58
N ASP A 160 -21.98 -7.10 8.40
CA ASP A 160 -22.79 -7.84 7.41
C ASP A 160 -22.33 -7.60 5.96
N GLN A 161 -21.61 -6.50 5.75
CA GLN A 161 -21.04 -6.15 4.44
C GLN A 161 -19.61 -6.69 4.25
N VAL A 162 -19.01 -7.32 5.28
CA VAL A 162 -17.67 -7.90 5.22
C VAL A 162 -17.75 -9.34 4.72
N GLN A 163 -17.62 -9.52 3.42
CA GLN A 163 -17.64 -10.84 2.78
C GLN A 163 -16.31 -11.57 2.99
N LEU A 164 -16.38 -12.84 3.40
CA LEU A 164 -15.20 -13.67 3.69
C LEU A 164 -14.32 -13.91 2.46
N GLY A 165 -14.92 -14.05 1.28
CA GLY A 165 -14.17 -14.19 0.03
C GLY A 165 -13.28 -13.00 -0.26
N MET A 166 -13.74 -11.77 0.02
CA MET A 166 -12.93 -10.56 -0.14
C MET A 166 -11.81 -10.50 0.89
N VAL A 167 -12.09 -10.83 2.15
CA VAL A 167 -11.07 -10.91 3.21
C VAL A 167 -9.97 -11.89 2.84
N PHE A 168 -10.33 -13.04 2.26
CA PHE A 168 -9.36 -14.04 1.78
C PHE A 168 -8.49 -13.49 0.64
N VAL A 169 -9.05 -12.82 -0.34
CA VAL A 169 -8.28 -12.27 -1.47
C VAL A 169 -7.33 -11.15 -1.00
N ILE A 170 -7.78 -10.32 -0.06
CA ILE A 170 -6.93 -9.32 0.62
C ILE A 170 -5.80 -10.01 1.38
N PHE A 171 -6.13 -11.09 2.12
CA PHE A 171 -5.14 -11.89 2.83
C PHE A 171 -4.06 -12.41 1.87
N VAL A 172 -4.43 -13.02 0.75
CA VAL A 172 -3.47 -13.51 -0.26
C VAL A 172 -2.59 -12.38 -0.79
N GLY A 173 -3.17 -11.20 -1.06
CA GLY A 173 -2.44 -10.02 -1.55
C GLY A 173 -1.39 -9.50 -0.57
N GLY A 174 -1.70 -9.51 0.72
CA GLY A 174 -0.79 -9.07 1.78
C GLY A 174 0.21 -10.13 2.23
N PHE A 175 -0.19 -11.41 2.18
CA PHE A 175 0.54 -12.54 2.75
C PHE A 175 1.92 -12.76 2.13
N PHE A 176 2.01 -12.89 0.81
CA PHE A 176 3.28 -13.21 0.16
C PHE A 176 4.37 -12.14 0.37
N PRO A 177 4.10 -10.82 0.24
CA PRO A 177 5.11 -9.81 0.55
C PRO A 177 5.56 -9.84 2.01
N VAL A 178 4.64 -10.06 2.95
CA VAL A 178 4.97 -10.16 4.37
C VAL A 178 5.81 -11.41 4.64
N LEU A 179 5.40 -12.55 4.12
CA LEU A 179 6.10 -13.82 4.28
C LEU A 179 7.54 -13.75 3.73
N THR A 180 7.70 -13.35 2.48
CA THR A 180 9.02 -13.36 1.82
C THR A 180 9.99 -12.37 2.43
N ASN A 181 9.56 -11.14 2.71
CA ASN A 181 10.43 -10.17 3.38
C ASN A 181 10.80 -10.61 4.81
N THR A 182 9.88 -11.27 5.53
CA THR A 182 10.16 -11.80 6.87
C THR A 182 11.16 -12.96 6.79
N LEU A 183 10.95 -13.90 5.88
CA LEU A 183 11.86 -15.00 5.59
C LEU A 183 13.27 -14.50 5.28
N ASP A 184 13.39 -13.55 4.35
CA ASP A 184 14.67 -12.96 3.95
C ASP A 184 15.34 -12.21 5.12
N GLY A 185 14.54 -11.52 5.93
CA GLY A 185 15.03 -10.82 7.12
C GLY A 185 15.64 -11.76 8.15
N VAL A 186 14.98 -12.90 8.42
CA VAL A 186 15.46 -13.91 9.38
C VAL A 186 16.65 -14.71 8.81
N ALA A 187 16.55 -15.14 7.55
CA ALA A 187 17.63 -15.88 6.89
C ALA A 187 18.89 -15.02 6.67
N GLY A 188 18.72 -13.71 6.50
CA GLY A 188 19.81 -12.74 6.31
C GLY A 188 20.59 -12.36 7.57
N VAL A 189 20.26 -12.90 8.75
CA VAL A 189 20.99 -12.63 9.97
C VAL A 189 22.42 -13.17 9.89
N ARG A 190 23.40 -12.27 10.05
CA ARG A 190 24.83 -12.62 9.94
C ARG A 190 25.22 -13.69 10.97
N ARG A 191 25.84 -14.77 10.51
CA ARG A 191 26.28 -15.90 11.33
C ARG A 191 27.18 -15.47 12.51
N ASN A 192 27.96 -14.41 12.35
CA ASN A 192 28.84 -13.90 13.39
C ASN A 192 28.07 -13.46 14.64
N TYR A 193 26.90 -12.87 14.50
CA TYR A 193 26.07 -12.50 15.67
C TYR A 193 25.56 -13.74 16.40
N LEU A 194 25.23 -14.80 15.67
CA LEU A 194 24.78 -16.07 16.27
C LEU A 194 25.91 -16.76 17.04
N LEU A 195 27.11 -16.82 16.43
CA LEU A 195 28.29 -17.40 17.08
C LEU A 195 28.69 -16.61 18.33
N LEU A 196 28.68 -15.28 18.27
CA LEU A 196 28.96 -14.43 19.42
C LEU A 196 27.96 -14.70 20.58
N ALA A 197 26.67 -14.77 20.27
CA ALA A 197 25.66 -15.04 21.28
C ALA A 197 25.84 -16.44 21.88
N GLN A 198 26.23 -17.44 21.08
CA GLN A 198 26.51 -18.80 21.56
C GLN A 198 27.75 -18.86 22.47
N THR A 199 28.84 -18.16 22.11
CA THR A 199 30.04 -18.07 22.97
C THR A 199 29.79 -17.38 24.31
N LEU A 200 28.80 -16.48 24.34
CA LEU A 200 28.33 -15.84 25.58
C LEU A 200 27.36 -16.74 26.39
N GLY A 201 27.10 -17.97 25.96
CA GLY A 201 26.24 -18.92 26.66
C GLY A 201 24.75 -18.65 26.50
N ALA A 202 24.34 -17.85 25.49
CA ALA A 202 22.92 -17.54 25.26
C ALA A 202 22.13 -18.80 24.86
N SER A 203 20.99 -19.03 25.50
CA SER A 203 20.05 -20.09 25.16
C SER A 203 19.40 -19.86 23.79
N ARG A 204 18.86 -20.90 23.16
CA ARG A 204 18.16 -20.80 21.86
C ARG A 204 17.03 -19.75 21.88
N ARG A 205 16.30 -19.64 22.97
CA ARG A 205 15.24 -18.63 23.13
C ARG A 205 15.79 -17.22 23.21
N GLN A 206 16.90 -17.03 23.90
CA GLN A 206 17.57 -15.73 23.99
C GLN A 206 18.12 -15.29 22.62
N ILE A 207 18.74 -16.20 21.88
CA ILE A 207 19.23 -15.92 20.51
C ILE A 207 18.04 -15.54 19.61
N PHE A 208 16.92 -16.25 19.71
CA PHE A 208 15.73 -15.96 18.91
C PHE A 208 15.18 -14.56 19.20
N VAL A 209 14.94 -14.22 20.46
CA VAL A 209 14.29 -12.96 20.87
C VAL A 209 15.24 -11.76 20.75
N HIS A 210 16.52 -11.92 21.07
CA HIS A 210 17.47 -10.80 21.15
C HIS A 210 18.37 -10.63 19.91
N VAL A 211 18.44 -11.65 19.03
CA VAL A 211 19.26 -11.60 17.81
C VAL A 211 18.38 -11.68 16.55
N TYR A 212 17.62 -12.79 16.37
CA TYR A 212 16.85 -12.98 15.15
C TYR A 212 15.76 -11.91 14.96
N VAL A 213 14.90 -11.73 15.96
CA VAL A 213 13.76 -10.81 15.84
C VAL A 213 14.19 -9.36 15.61
N PRO A 214 15.12 -8.79 16.41
CA PRO A 214 15.57 -7.42 16.19
C PRO A 214 16.31 -7.23 14.86
N ALA A 215 17.14 -8.19 14.45
CA ALA A 215 17.88 -8.12 13.20
C ALA A 215 16.94 -8.23 11.96
N ALA A 216 15.87 -9.03 12.03
CA ALA A 216 14.89 -9.19 10.98
C ALA A 216 13.85 -8.06 10.93
N LEU A 217 13.67 -7.30 12.02
CA LEU A 217 12.61 -6.30 12.16
C LEU A 217 12.52 -5.29 11.01
N PRO A 218 13.63 -4.74 10.46
CA PRO A 218 13.55 -3.82 9.32
C PRO A 218 12.94 -4.46 8.07
N MET A 219 13.25 -5.74 7.81
CA MET A 219 12.69 -6.47 6.67
C MET A 219 11.23 -6.86 6.91
N ILE A 220 10.86 -7.24 8.14
CA ILE A 220 9.47 -7.48 8.53
C ILE A 220 8.63 -6.22 8.28
N LEU A 221 9.09 -5.06 8.73
CA LEU A 221 8.39 -3.78 8.52
C LEU A 221 8.30 -3.41 7.04
N THR A 222 9.32 -3.74 6.25
CA THR A 222 9.28 -3.56 4.79
C THR A 222 8.20 -4.45 4.16
N GLY A 223 8.14 -5.71 4.57
CA GLY A 223 7.10 -6.65 4.14
C GLY A 223 5.69 -6.19 4.51
N LEU A 224 5.49 -5.72 5.74
CA LEU A 224 4.22 -5.17 6.19
C LEU A 224 3.80 -3.94 5.38
N ARG A 225 4.74 -3.04 5.07
CA ARG A 225 4.48 -1.87 4.23
C ARG A 225 4.07 -2.25 2.81
N GLN A 226 4.76 -3.20 2.19
CA GLN A 226 4.41 -3.68 0.85
C GLN A 226 3.08 -4.43 0.87
N GLY A 227 2.86 -5.28 1.88
CA GLY A 227 1.66 -6.08 2.05
C GLY A 227 0.39 -5.24 2.18
N ILE A 228 0.39 -4.20 3.03
CA ILE A 228 -0.80 -3.33 3.18
C ILE A 228 -1.10 -2.55 1.90
N GLY A 229 -0.06 -2.11 1.17
CA GLY A 229 -0.23 -1.43 -0.11
C GLY A 229 -0.89 -2.34 -1.16
N LEU A 230 -0.39 -3.57 -1.30
CA LEU A 230 -0.99 -4.56 -2.21
C LEU A 230 -2.39 -4.97 -1.76
N SER A 231 -2.64 -5.18 -0.48
CA SER A 231 -3.98 -5.45 0.06
C SER A 231 -4.98 -4.36 -0.30
N TRP A 232 -4.57 -3.08 -0.23
CA TRP A 232 -5.40 -1.94 -0.64
C TRP A 232 -5.71 -1.95 -2.14
N PHE A 233 -4.73 -2.22 -3.00
CA PHE A 233 -4.98 -2.34 -4.45
C PHE A 233 -5.91 -3.51 -4.80
N VAL A 234 -5.68 -4.64 -4.14
CA VAL A 234 -6.42 -5.88 -4.39
C VAL A 234 -7.91 -5.73 -4.05
N ILE A 235 -8.24 -5.08 -2.90
CA ILE A 235 -9.65 -4.92 -2.52
C ILE A 235 -10.40 -4.03 -3.51
N ILE A 236 -9.80 -2.91 -3.96
CA ILE A 236 -10.46 -2.03 -4.92
C ILE A 236 -10.85 -2.81 -6.18
N ALA A 237 -9.92 -3.60 -6.72
CA ALA A 237 -10.19 -4.41 -7.89
C ALA A 237 -11.20 -5.55 -7.62
N ALA A 238 -11.16 -6.18 -6.44
CA ALA A 238 -12.11 -7.21 -6.07
C ALA A 238 -13.54 -6.66 -5.91
N GLU A 239 -13.69 -5.45 -5.36
CA GLU A 239 -14.98 -4.77 -5.21
C GLU A 239 -15.57 -4.28 -6.54
N MET A 240 -14.74 -4.06 -7.56
CA MET A 240 -15.20 -3.73 -8.92
C MET A 240 -15.73 -4.94 -9.67
N MET A 241 -15.44 -6.15 -9.21
CA MET A 241 -15.95 -7.38 -9.84
C MET A 241 -17.33 -7.75 -9.31
N THR A 242 -18.01 -8.64 -10.04
CA THR A 242 -19.36 -9.14 -9.67
C THR A 242 -19.35 -9.82 -8.29
N GLY A 243 -20.37 -9.54 -7.49
CA GLY A 243 -20.57 -10.16 -6.17
C GLY A 243 -20.32 -9.25 -4.96
N SER A 244 -19.96 -7.98 -5.18
CA SER A 244 -19.91 -6.96 -4.13
C SER A 244 -21.14 -6.06 -4.20
N ASP A 245 -21.76 -5.80 -3.05
CA ASP A 245 -22.90 -4.88 -2.92
C ASP A 245 -22.49 -3.59 -2.18
N SER A 246 -21.21 -3.43 -1.86
CA SER A 246 -20.69 -2.31 -1.08
C SER A 246 -19.18 -2.19 -1.22
N GLY A 247 -18.65 -1.03 -0.88
CA GLY A 247 -17.23 -0.70 -0.95
C GLY A 247 -16.95 0.39 -1.99
N ILE A 248 -15.79 1.04 -1.87
CA ILE A 248 -15.44 2.18 -2.73
C ILE A 248 -15.21 1.74 -4.18
N GLY A 249 -14.70 0.51 -4.40
CA GLY A 249 -14.56 -0.07 -5.74
C GLY A 249 -15.92 -0.38 -6.38
N TYR A 250 -16.87 -0.89 -5.60
CA TYR A 250 -18.26 -1.09 -6.05
C TYR A 250 -18.92 0.24 -6.42
N LEU A 251 -18.79 1.26 -5.54
CA LEU A 251 -19.34 2.60 -5.82
C LEU A 251 -18.75 3.19 -7.10
N LEU A 252 -17.44 3.03 -7.33
CA LEU A 252 -16.76 3.50 -8.53
C LEU A 252 -17.35 2.84 -9.79
N MET A 253 -17.53 1.52 -9.77
CA MET A 253 -18.09 0.78 -10.91
C MET A 253 -19.55 1.17 -11.15
N TYR A 254 -20.36 1.22 -10.10
CA TYR A 254 -21.76 1.64 -10.17
C TYR A 254 -21.92 3.07 -10.71
N ALA A 255 -21.08 4.02 -10.27
CA ALA A 255 -21.08 5.39 -10.76
C ALA A 255 -20.65 5.46 -12.25
N SER A 256 -19.68 4.63 -12.65
CA SER A 256 -19.26 4.52 -14.06
C SER A 256 -20.40 4.02 -14.95
N ASP A 257 -21.11 2.98 -14.55
CA ASP A 257 -22.23 2.40 -15.29
C ASP A 257 -23.40 3.39 -15.44
N ASN A 258 -23.57 4.29 -14.46
CA ASN A 258 -24.56 5.37 -14.48
C ASN A 258 -24.05 6.69 -15.08
N SER A 259 -22.85 6.69 -15.71
CA SER A 259 -22.22 7.88 -16.31
C SER A 259 -22.03 9.06 -15.35
N ALA A 260 -21.91 8.79 -14.04
CA ALA A 260 -21.66 9.78 -12.98
C ALA A 260 -20.17 9.96 -12.74
N MET A 261 -19.45 10.48 -13.73
CA MET A 261 -17.97 10.58 -13.72
C MET A 261 -17.41 11.50 -12.64
N ASP A 262 -18.20 12.45 -12.12
CA ASP A 262 -17.82 13.27 -10.96
C ASP A 262 -17.66 12.43 -9.68
N ILE A 263 -18.52 11.42 -9.46
CA ILE A 263 -18.41 10.46 -8.36
C ILE A 263 -17.25 9.50 -8.60
N VAL A 264 -17.05 9.03 -9.84
CA VAL A 264 -15.90 8.16 -10.21
C VAL A 264 -14.59 8.84 -9.85
N ILE A 265 -14.39 10.09 -10.28
CA ILE A 265 -13.15 10.81 -10.01
C ILE A 265 -13.01 11.13 -8.52
N ALA A 266 -14.09 11.51 -7.83
CA ALA A 266 -14.08 11.71 -6.40
C ALA A 266 -13.66 10.43 -5.64
N ALA A 267 -14.20 9.26 -6.02
CA ALA A 267 -13.81 7.97 -5.46
C ALA A 267 -12.33 7.64 -5.74
N MET A 268 -11.83 7.88 -6.96
CA MET A 268 -10.41 7.69 -7.32
C MET A 268 -9.48 8.55 -6.45
N LEU A 269 -9.84 9.81 -6.20
CA LEU A 269 -9.07 10.71 -5.34
C LEU A 269 -9.05 10.22 -3.88
N ILE A 270 -10.18 9.73 -3.36
CA ILE A 270 -10.25 9.12 -2.03
C ILE A 270 -9.39 7.85 -1.95
N ILE A 271 -9.46 6.97 -2.95
CA ILE A 271 -8.64 5.77 -3.03
C ILE A 271 -7.15 6.13 -2.97
N GLY A 272 -6.73 7.12 -3.78
CA GLY A 272 -5.35 7.61 -3.79
C GLY A 272 -4.93 8.22 -2.45
N ALA A 273 -5.78 9.04 -1.85
CA ALA A 273 -5.52 9.68 -0.56
C ALA A 273 -5.35 8.63 0.56
N ILE A 274 -6.23 7.63 0.63
CA ILE A 274 -6.14 6.55 1.64
C ILE A 274 -4.89 5.71 1.40
N GLY A 275 -4.59 5.33 0.14
CA GLY A 275 -3.36 4.60 -0.17
C GLY A 275 -2.11 5.37 0.28
N ALA A 276 -2.07 6.68 0.04
CA ALA A 276 -0.99 7.54 0.51
C ALA A 276 -0.93 7.62 2.05
N LEU A 277 -2.07 7.73 2.74
CA LEU A 277 -2.14 7.73 4.20
C LEU A 277 -1.64 6.41 4.80
N LEU A 278 -2.05 5.27 4.24
CA LEU A 278 -1.57 3.95 4.67
C LEU A 278 -0.05 3.82 4.48
N ALA A 279 0.48 4.28 3.34
CA ALA A 279 1.92 4.28 3.07
C ALA A 279 2.70 5.19 4.03
N LEU A 280 2.16 6.38 4.34
CA LEU A 280 2.75 7.32 5.30
C LEU A 280 2.71 6.77 6.74
N PHE A 281 1.60 6.15 7.12
CA PHE A 281 1.45 5.50 8.43
C PHE A 281 2.49 4.38 8.62
N MET A 282 2.62 3.48 7.64
CA MET A 282 3.63 2.43 7.69
C MET A 282 5.05 2.98 7.69
N ARG A 283 5.33 4.04 6.93
CA ARG A 283 6.62 4.73 6.96
C ARG A 283 6.93 5.30 8.33
N ARG A 284 5.95 5.89 9.01
CA ARG A 284 6.12 6.42 10.37
C ARG A 284 6.45 5.33 11.40
N ILE A 285 5.72 4.20 11.33
CA ILE A 285 6.01 3.02 12.15
C ILE A 285 7.44 2.56 11.90
N MET A 286 7.85 2.40 10.64
CA MET A 286 9.19 1.94 10.30
C MET A 286 10.29 2.86 10.88
N PHE A 287 10.15 4.19 10.78
CA PHE A 287 11.10 5.13 11.37
C PHE A 287 11.15 5.06 12.89
N SER A 288 10.03 4.81 13.56
CA SER A 288 9.99 4.70 15.04
C SER A 288 10.76 3.48 15.54
N PHE A 289 10.74 2.38 14.82
CA PHE A 289 11.36 1.11 15.24
C PHE A 289 12.78 0.88 14.70
N VAL A 290 13.24 1.61 13.68
CA VAL A 290 14.53 1.35 12.99
C VAL A 290 15.52 2.52 13.11
N ASN A 291 15.37 3.43 14.05
CA ASN A 291 16.24 4.60 14.26
C ASN A 291 17.72 4.27 14.54
N TRP A 292 18.08 3.02 14.83
CA TRP A 292 19.44 2.60 15.14
C TRP A 292 20.29 2.25 13.91
N ARG A 293 19.69 1.98 12.76
CA ARG A 293 20.41 1.60 11.53
C ARG A 293 21.13 2.76 10.82
N GLY A 294 20.85 4.00 11.16
CA GLY A 294 21.47 5.21 10.57
C GLY A 294 22.71 5.71 11.28
N LYS A 295 23.24 4.99 12.27
CA LYS A 295 24.42 5.39 13.06
C LYS A 295 25.67 4.53 12.81
N GLU A 296 25.60 3.58 11.88
CA GLU A 296 26.78 2.84 11.42
C GLU A 296 27.33 3.54 10.17
N VAL A 297 28.19 4.55 10.40
CA VAL A 297 29.18 5.08 9.45
C VAL A 297 30.54 4.82 10.03
#